data_6d45e769106fdd12543491afe2696517
#
_entry.id   6d45e769106fdd12543491afe2696517
#
_cell.length_a   1.000
_cell.length_b   1.000
_cell.length_c   1.000
_cell.angle_alpha   90.00
_cell.angle_beta   90.00
_cell.angle_gamma   90.00
#
_symmetry.space_group_name_H-M   'P 1'
#
loop_
_entity.id
_entity.type
_entity.pdbx_description
1 polymer ?
#
loop_
_entity_poly.entity_id
_entity_poly.type
_entity_poly.pdbx_seq_one_letter_code
_entity_poly.pdbx_strand_id
1 'polypeptide(L)'
;MFKHDQWVRPDLKRYRGLLTWSLILGVLTFFCAGALMFTSGFLIDKSATKPLFAAIYVVVVLTRAFGIGRPVFQYVERLTSHDWVLRITSHLRKKLYTVLETDAPFIQEHHQTGDILNLLADDIGHLQNLYLRAVFPTVVAGLVSILATILLGWFDWKFALWILLLLIVQVILLPWWSYLMEKRHQLQQKKLSQAAYVGMTDAVLGLSDWVIGQREQDFLATATTAAQDLAQDKRRSRRFGFSRDFWLQALFLLLPLSLLVWTNLYWTGSQALANWVGAFVLVVFPLNQTFNGVSQGVSELPGYNDSIQHLNSLAPVERQLPAQLPAPATVTD
;
A
#
# COMPACT_ATOMS: atom_id res chain seq x y z
N MET A 1 2.48 2.32 15.91
CA MET A 1 1.85 1.22 15.25
C MET A 1 2.51 -0.12 15.60
N PHE A 2 3.79 -0.36 15.38
CA PHE A 2 4.44 -1.67 15.57
C PHE A 2 5.20 -1.87 16.89
N LYS A 3 4.99 -1.05 17.93
CA LYS A 3 5.82 -1.08 19.17
C LYS A 3 5.57 -2.32 20.05
N HIS A 4 4.39 -2.93 19.98
CA HIS A 4 3.97 -4.12 20.73
C HIS A 4 3.53 -5.30 19.84
N ASP A 5 3.94 -5.30 18.57
CA ASP A 5 3.51 -6.31 17.60
C ASP A 5 4.41 -7.57 17.72
N GLN A 6 3.82 -8.63 18.25
CA GLN A 6 4.47 -9.94 18.44
C GLN A 6 4.33 -10.83 17.19
N TRP A 7 3.45 -10.48 16.25
CA TRP A 7 3.13 -11.31 15.10
C TRP A 7 3.99 -10.99 13.87
N VAL A 8 4.09 -9.72 13.53
CA VAL A 8 4.66 -9.27 12.26
C VAL A 8 6.18 -9.03 12.35
N ARG A 9 6.64 -8.46 13.46
CA ARG A 9 8.03 -8.03 13.63
C ARG A 9 9.09 -9.15 13.57
N PRO A 10 8.86 -10.35 14.12
CA PRO A 10 9.83 -11.45 14.05
C PRO A 10 10.05 -11.94 12.62
N ASP A 11 8.96 -12.00 11.84
CA ASP A 11 8.98 -12.56 10.48
C ASP A 11 9.68 -11.64 9.47
N LEU A 12 9.61 -10.33 9.67
CA LEU A 12 10.40 -9.35 8.92
C LEU A 12 11.90 -9.62 9.03
N LYS A 13 12.36 -10.07 10.20
CA LYS A 13 13.78 -10.38 10.42
C LYS A 13 14.20 -11.70 9.76
N ARG A 14 13.31 -12.66 9.71
CA ARG A 14 13.59 -14.01 9.20
C ARG A 14 13.83 -14.03 7.69
N TYR A 15 13.07 -13.25 6.92
CA TYR A 15 13.10 -13.24 5.46
C TYR A 15 13.72 -11.96 4.87
N ARG A 16 14.69 -11.35 5.56
CA ARG A 16 15.34 -10.09 5.14
C ARG A 16 15.97 -10.15 3.76
N GLY A 17 16.56 -11.29 3.40
CA GLY A 17 17.23 -11.45 2.11
C GLY A 17 16.27 -11.28 0.93
N LEU A 18 15.10 -11.94 0.97
CA LEU A 18 14.07 -11.79 -0.06
C LEU A 18 13.50 -10.36 -0.08
N LEU A 19 13.29 -9.76 1.10
CA LEU A 19 12.84 -8.38 1.22
C LEU A 19 13.80 -7.40 0.55
N THR A 20 15.09 -7.46 0.90
CA THR A 20 16.10 -6.57 0.33
C THR A 20 16.25 -6.77 -1.17
N TRP A 21 16.21 -8.00 -1.63
CA TRP A 21 16.28 -8.31 -3.05
C TRP A 21 15.08 -7.75 -3.84
N SER A 22 13.88 -7.91 -3.29
CA SER A 22 12.66 -7.34 -3.86
C SER A 22 12.70 -5.80 -3.90
N LEU A 23 13.21 -5.14 -2.85
CA LEU A 23 13.36 -3.68 -2.82
C LEU A 23 14.39 -3.19 -3.86
N ILE A 24 15.51 -3.89 -4.02
CA ILE A 24 16.52 -3.57 -5.04
C ILE A 24 15.92 -3.68 -6.44
N LEU A 25 15.18 -4.76 -6.71
CA LEU A 25 14.50 -4.95 -8.00
C LEU A 25 13.43 -3.88 -8.26
N GLY A 26 12.70 -3.46 -7.21
CA GLY A 26 11.74 -2.36 -7.29
C GLY A 26 12.41 -1.04 -7.67
N VAL A 27 13.51 -0.67 -7.00
CA VAL A 27 14.30 0.53 -7.34
C VAL A 27 14.85 0.43 -8.76
N LEU A 28 15.36 -0.74 -9.16
CA LEU A 28 15.89 -0.96 -10.51
C LEU A 28 14.81 -0.85 -11.59
N THR A 29 13.59 -1.30 -11.31
CA THR A 29 12.42 -1.14 -12.19
C THR A 29 12.14 0.34 -12.46
N PHE A 30 12.09 1.17 -11.41
CA PHE A 30 11.86 2.60 -11.55
C PHE A 30 13.06 3.34 -12.13
N PHE A 31 14.27 2.91 -11.85
CA PHE A 31 15.46 3.41 -12.50
C PHE A 31 15.42 3.17 -14.03
N CYS A 32 15.08 1.95 -14.46
CA CYS A 32 14.92 1.66 -15.89
C CYS A 32 13.78 2.46 -16.51
N ALA A 33 12.67 2.67 -15.80
CA ALA A 33 11.56 3.49 -16.27
C ALA A 33 11.98 4.97 -16.45
N GLY A 34 12.71 5.52 -15.47
CA GLY A 34 13.26 6.87 -15.53
C GLY A 34 14.29 7.02 -16.64
N ALA A 35 15.22 6.07 -16.75
CA ALA A 35 16.24 6.06 -17.79
C ALA A 35 15.64 5.93 -19.20
N LEU A 36 14.57 5.12 -19.35
CA LEU A 36 13.80 5.02 -20.59
C LEU A 36 13.21 6.38 -20.99
N MET A 37 12.53 7.05 -20.05
CA MET A 37 11.91 8.35 -20.31
C MET A 37 12.96 9.45 -20.55
N PHE A 38 14.05 9.43 -19.79
CA PHE A 38 15.18 10.34 -19.99
C PHE A 38 15.79 10.19 -21.37
N THR A 39 16.14 8.97 -21.78
CA THR A 39 16.72 8.71 -23.10
C THR A 39 15.74 9.00 -24.23
N SER A 40 14.46 8.73 -24.04
CA SER A 40 13.40 9.08 -25.01
C SER A 40 13.27 10.59 -25.17
N GLY A 41 13.24 11.35 -24.07
CA GLY A 41 13.22 12.81 -24.09
C GLY A 41 14.43 13.40 -24.79
N PHE A 42 15.62 12.88 -24.48
CA PHE A 42 16.86 13.28 -25.16
C PHE A 42 16.81 13.00 -26.66
N LEU A 43 16.28 11.86 -27.09
CA LEU A 43 16.12 11.54 -28.51
C LEU A 43 15.18 12.51 -29.23
N ILE A 44 14.07 12.88 -28.58
CA ILE A 44 13.11 13.85 -29.14
C ILE A 44 13.80 15.19 -29.35
N ASP A 45 14.44 15.72 -28.31
CA ASP A 45 15.14 17.02 -28.39
C ASP A 45 16.28 17.00 -29.40
N LYS A 46 17.10 15.94 -29.40
CA LYS A 46 18.22 15.79 -30.31
C LYS A 46 17.79 15.66 -31.77
N SER A 47 16.65 15.00 -32.02
CA SER A 47 16.11 14.82 -33.37
C SER A 47 15.74 16.14 -34.05
N ALA A 48 15.37 17.16 -33.24
CA ALA A 48 15.07 18.50 -33.75
C ALA A 48 16.25 19.13 -34.47
N THR A 49 17.50 18.77 -34.11
CA THR A 49 18.73 19.27 -34.75
C THR A 49 19.16 18.45 -35.99
N LYS A 50 18.33 17.46 -36.42
CA LYS A 50 18.60 16.58 -37.58
C LYS A 50 20.03 15.98 -37.57
N PRO A 51 20.45 15.31 -36.47
CA PRO A 51 21.81 14.77 -36.36
C PRO A 51 22.01 13.58 -37.31
N LEU A 52 23.26 13.26 -37.62
CA LEU A 52 23.63 12.01 -38.28
C LEU A 52 23.18 10.81 -37.41
N PHE A 53 22.65 9.77 -38.03
CA PHE A 53 22.15 8.59 -37.30
C PHE A 53 23.19 7.97 -36.35
N ALA A 54 24.48 7.98 -36.76
CA ALA A 54 25.55 7.48 -35.91
C ALA A 54 25.67 8.22 -34.57
N ALA A 55 25.31 9.50 -34.50
CA ALA A 55 25.39 10.30 -33.26
C ALA A 55 24.31 9.97 -32.25
N ILE A 56 23.18 9.37 -32.67
CA ILE A 56 22.06 9.00 -31.79
C ILE A 56 21.96 7.49 -31.61
N TYR A 57 22.72 6.68 -32.34
CA TYR A 57 22.61 5.21 -32.34
C TYR A 57 22.74 4.61 -30.94
N VAL A 58 23.73 5.03 -30.16
CA VAL A 58 23.94 4.53 -28.80
C VAL A 58 22.75 4.81 -27.91
N VAL A 59 22.17 6.01 -28.01
CA VAL A 59 20.98 6.37 -27.18
C VAL A 59 19.75 5.58 -27.59
N VAL A 60 19.58 5.30 -28.89
CA VAL A 60 18.49 4.42 -29.39
C VAL A 60 18.63 3.01 -28.83
N VAL A 61 19.84 2.46 -28.80
CA VAL A 61 20.11 1.14 -28.23
C VAL A 61 19.82 1.13 -26.71
N LEU A 62 20.27 2.15 -25.98
CA LEU A 62 19.99 2.30 -24.55
C LEU A 62 18.49 2.41 -24.27
N THR A 63 17.77 3.19 -25.05
CA THR A 63 16.31 3.31 -24.92
C THR A 63 15.62 1.96 -25.08
N ARG A 64 16.03 1.15 -26.06
CA ARG A 64 15.52 -0.22 -26.24
C ARG A 64 15.89 -1.13 -25.08
N ALA A 65 17.14 -1.06 -24.62
CA ALA A 65 17.62 -1.86 -23.48
C ALA A 65 16.80 -1.56 -22.21
N PHE A 66 16.56 -0.30 -21.87
CA PHE A 66 15.74 0.09 -20.72
C PHE A 66 14.26 -0.25 -20.93
N GLY A 67 13.76 -0.16 -22.18
CA GLY A 67 12.39 -0.56 -22.52
C GLY A 67 12.13 -2.06 -22.29
N ILE A 68 13.11 -2.91 -22.55
CA ILE A 68 13.05 -4.35 -22.25
C ILE A 68 13.37 -4.61 -20.77
N GLY A 69 14.33 -3.91 -20.21
CA GLY A 69 14.76 -4.09 -18.81
C GLY A 69 13.65 -3.78 -17.80
N ARG A 70 12.87 -2.72 -18.03
CA ARG A 70 11.77 -2.33 -17.14
C ARG A 70 10.77 -3.46 -16.88
N PRO A 71 10.09 -4.06 -17.87
CA PRO A 71 9.13 -5.14 -17.63
C PRO A 71 9.78 -6.40 -17.06
N VAL A 72 11.03 -6.70 -17.42
CA VAL A 72 11.76 -7.85 -16.87
C VAL A 72 12.00 -7.65 -15.36
N PHE A 73 12.56 -6.52 -14.94
CA PHE A 73 12.79 -6.25 -13.52
C PHE A 73 11.48 -6.15 -12.75
N GLN A 74 10.44 -5.58 -13.33
CA GLN A 74 9.11 -5.50 -12.72
C GLN A 74 8.50 -6.88 -12.52
N TYR A 75 8.67 -7.79 -13.48
CA TYR A 75 8.18 -9.16 -13.35
C TYR A 75 8.91 -9.90 -12.22
N VAL A 76 10.24 -9.85 -12.20
CA VAL A 76 11.06 -10.51 -11.18
C VAL A 76 10.80 -9.91 -9.80
N GLU A 77 10.61 -8.59 -9.69
CA GLU A 77 10.22 -7.91 -8.44
C GLU A 77 8.88 -8.44 -7.94
N ARG A 78 7.86 -8.50 -8.80
CA ARG A 78 6.54 -9.03 -8.41
C ARG A 78 6.62 -10.48 -7.96
N LEU A 79 7.39 -11.30 -8.66
CA LEU A 79 7.58 -12.70 -8.30
C LEU A 79 8.24 -12.85 -6.92
N THR A 80 9.30 -12.09 -6.66
CA THR A 80 10.03 -12.13 -5.38
C THR A 80 9.23 -11.52 -4.23
N SER A 81 8.51 -10.43 -4.46
CA SER A 81 7.66 -9.79 -3.45
C SER A 81 6.47 -10.68 -3.06
N HIS A 82 5.84 -11.33 -4.04
CA HIS A 82 4.77 -12.30 -3.78
C HIS A 82 5.29 -13.54 -3.04
N ASP A 83 6.43 -14.13 -3.44
CA ASP A 83 7.02 -15.27 -2.73
C ASP A 83 7.31 -14.91 -1.26
N TRP A 84 7.89 -13.73 -1.04
CA TRP A 84 8.15 -13.23 0.31
C TRP A 84 6.88 -13.12 1.15
N VAL A 85 5.83 -12.51 0.60
CA VAL A 85 4.55 -12.32 1.29
C VAL A 85 3.85 -13.64 1.56
N LEU A 86 3.83 -14.57 0.59
CA LEU A 86 3.23 -15.89 0.77
C LEU A 86 3.91 -16.70 1.88
N ARG A 87 5.24 -16.61 2.00
CA ARG A 87 6.00 -17.27 3.08
C ARG A 87 5.63 -16.70 4.44
N ILE A 88 5.53 -15.37 4.57
CA ILE A 88 5.10 -14.72 5.82
C ILE A 88 3.66 -15.10 6.15
N THR A 89 2.75 -15.02 5.18
CA THR A 89 1.32 -15.34 5.39
C THR A 89 1.16 -16.80 5.82
N SER A 90 1.88 -17.73 5.18
CA SER A 90 1.88 -19.14 5.57
C SER A 90 2.39 -19.36 6.99
N HIS A 91 3.47 -18.66 7.36
CA HIS A 91 4.02 -18.74 8.72
C HIS A 91 3.06 -18.14 9.76
N LEU A 92 2.41 -17.01 9.46
CA LEU A 92 1.40 -16.40 10.34
C LEU A 92 0.19 -17.32 10.52
N ARG A 93 -0.31 -17.96 9.45
CA ARG A 93 -1.39 -18.94 9.55
C ARG A 93 -1.02 -20.13 10.43
N LYS A 94 0.18 -20.67 10.24
CA LYS A 94 0.67 -21.77 11.08
C LYS A 94 0.76 -21.35 12.54
N LYS A 95 1.31 -20.17 12.82
CA LYS A 95 1.41 -19.62 14.17
C LYS A 95 0.04 -19.41 14.80
N LEU A 96 -0.91 -18.84 14.05
CA LEU A 96 -2.29 -18.66 14.53
C LEU A 96 -2.95 -20.00 14.83
N TYR A 97 -2.78 -21.00 13.95
CA TYR A 97 -3.32 -22.34 14.17
C TYR A 97 -2.75 -22.96 15.44
N THR A 98 -1.45 -22.86 15.69
CA THR A 98 -0.82 -23.38 16.93
C THR A 98 -1.37 -22.69 18.19
N VAL A 99 -1.61 -21.37 18.12
CA VAL A 99 -2.21 -20.64 19.24
C VAL A 99 -3.66 -21.12 19.51
N LEU A 100 -4.44 -21.29 18.46
CA LEU A 100 -5.81 -21.79 18.57
C LEU A 100 -5.86 -23.24 19.07
N GLU A 101 -4.94 -24.10 18.64
CA GLU A 101 -4.82 -25.47 19.11
C GLU A 101 -4.51 -25.55 20.60
N THR A 102 -3.61 -24.70 21.08
CA THR A 102 -3.23 -24.65 22.49
C THR A 102 -4.41 -24.18 23.38
N ASP A 103 -5.26 -23.32 22.87
CA ASP A 103 -6.39 -22.75 23.62
C ASP A 103 -7.74 -23.44 23.28
N ALA A 104 -7.71 -24.51 22.48
CA ALA A 104 -8.89 -25.19 21.95
C ALA A 104 -9.97 -25.54 23.00
N PRO A 105 -9.63 -25.99 24.24
CA PRO A 105 -10.66 -26.28 25.24
C PRO A 105 -11.45 -25.05 25.73
N PHE A 106 -10.87 -23.86 25.60
CA PHE A 106 -11.44 -22.61 26.16
C PHE A 106 -11.89 -21.62 25.07
N ILE A 107 -11.62 -21.92 23.79
CA ILE A 107 -11.95 -21.06 22.66
C ILE A 107 -13.44 -20.66 22.66
N GLN A 108 -14.35 -21.60 22.92
CA GLN A 108 -15.80 -21.36 22.89
C GLN A 108 -16.30 -20.47 24.04
N GLU A 109 -15.52 -20.35 25.13
CA GLU A 109 -15.85 -19.44 26.22
C GLU A 109 -15.53 -17.98 25.93
N HIS A 110 -14.50 -17.74 25.11
CA HIS A 110 -13.93 -16.40 24.87
C HIS A 110 -14.18 -15.85 23.48
N HIS A 111 -14.37 -16.70 22.47
CA HIS A 111 -14.46 -16.31 21.07
C HIS A 111 -15.58 -17.05 20.35
N GLN A 112 -16.33 -16.34 19.50
CA GLN A 112 -17.30 -16.97 18.62
C GLN A 112 -16.57 -17.66 17.44
N THR A 113 -17.08 -18.79 16.99
CA THR A 113 -16.51 -19.52 15.83
C THR A 113 -16.40 -18.64 14.59
N GLY A 114 -17.35 -17.71 14.40
CA GLY A 114 -17.33 -16.74 13.31
C GLY A 114 -16.15 -15.78 13.36
N ASP A 115 -15.75 -15.33 14.56
CA ASP A 115 -14.61 -14.42 14.72
C ASP A 115 -13.29 -15.12 14.36
N ILE A 116 -13.14 -16.38 14.74
CA ILE A 116 -11.96 -17.19 14.42
C ILE A 116 -11.86 -17.44 12.91
N LEU A 117 -12.99 -17.74 12.27
CA LEU A 117 -13.02 -17.92 10.81
C LEU A 117 -12.68 -16.62 10.09
N ASN A 118 -13.17 -15.48 10.55
CA ASN A 118 -12.85 -14.17 10.00
C ASN A 118 -11.34 -13.84 10.13
N LEU A 119 -10.74 -14.14 11.28
CA LEU A 119 -9.31 -13.98 11.50
C LEU A 119 -8.46 -14.81 10.53
N LEU A 120 -8.82 -16.07 10.32
CA LEU A 120 -8.10 -16.98 9.42
C LEU A 120 -8.28 -16.62 7.95
N ALA A 121 -9.46 -16.15 7.55
CA ALA A 121 -9.78 -15.86 6.17
C ALA A 121 -9.39 -14.42 5.78
N ASP A 122 -9.86 -13.42 6.51
CA ASP A 122 -9.78 -12.02 6.11
C ASP A 122 -8.61 -11.28 6.74
N ASP A 123 -8.37 -11.37 8.04
CA ASP A 123 -7.36 -10.53 8.71
C ASP A 123 -5.94 -10.87 8.26
N ILE A 124 -5.63 -12.15 8.04
CA ILE A 124 -4.33 -12.54 7.47
C ILE A 124 -4.20 -12.09 6.01
N GLY A 125 -5.28 -12.13 5.23
CA GLY A 125 -5.33 -11.58 3.88
C GLY A 125 -5.10 -10.06 3.85
N HIS A 126 -5.66 -9.34 4.81
CA HIS A 126 -5.41 -7.91 5.02
C HIS A 126 -3.93 -7.63 5.30
N LEU A 127 -3.25 -8.44 6.12
CA LEU A 127 -1.81 -8.30 6.35
C LEU A 127 -0.98 -8.51 5.08
N GLN A 128 -1.37 -9.44 4.22
CA GLN A 128 -0.73 -9.62 2.91
C GLN A 128 -0.83 -8.34 2.08
N ASN A 129 -2.01 -7.72 2.03
CA ASN A 129 -2.23 -6.47 1.31
C ASN A 129 -1.46 -5.29 1.94
N LEU A 130 -1.33 -5.22 3.26
CA LEU A 130 -0.50 -4.22 3.96
C LEU A 130 0.92 -4.19 3.37
N TYR A 131 1.55 -5.35 3.23
CA TYR A 131 2.91 -5.41 2.71
C TYR A 131 2.99 -5.04 1.23
N LEU A 132 2.15 -5.64 0.39
CA LEU A 132 2.21 -5.45 -1.06
C LEU A 132 1.75 -4.05 -1.50
N ARG A 133 0.76 -3.48 -0.82
CA ARG A 133 0.14 -2.22 -1.26
C ARG A 133 0.58 -0.99 -0.49
N ALA A 134 1.05 -1.15 0.76
CA ALA A 134 1.48 -0.01 1.57
C ALA A 134 3.00 -0.01 1.81
N VAL A 135 3.57 -1.08 2.36
CA VAL A 135 4.97 -1.09 2.79
C VAL A 135 5.93 -1.05 1.61
N PHE A 136 5.80 -1.98 0.65
CA PHE A 136 6.69 -2.04 -0.51
C PHE A 136 6.68 -0.76 -1.35
N PRO A 137 5.51 -0.25 -1.81
CA PRO A 137 5.49 0.97 -2.61
C PRO A 137 6.07 2.17 -1.86
N THR A 138 5.81 2.30 -0.54
CA THR A 138 6.30 3.42 0.25
C THR A 138 7.82 3.41 0.39
N VAL A 139 8.42 2.25 0.68
CA VAL A 139 9.88 2.12 0.79
C VAL A 139 10.54 2.35 -0.57
N VAL A 140 10.01 1.77 -1.64
CA VAL A 140 10.53 1.97 -3.00
C VAL A 140 10.40 3.44 -3.42
N ALA A 141 9.26 4.09 -3.15
CA ALA A 141 9.06 5.52 -3.44
C ALA A 141 10.09 6.39 -2.71
N GLY A 142 10.34 6.10 -1.43
CA GLY A 142 11.36 6.80 -0.64
C GLY A 142 12.77 6.64 -1.22
N LEU A 143 13.16 5.41 -1.54
CA LEU A 143 14.49 5.11 -2.13
C LEU A 143 14.66 5.77 -3.50
N VAL A 144 13.65 5.69 -4.37
CA VAL A 144 13.67 6.31 -5.70
C VAL A 144 13.69 7.84 -5.59
N SER A 145 12.97 8.42 -4.63
CA SER A 145 13.01 9.87 -4.37
C SER A 145 14.39 10.34 -3.90
N ILE A 146 15.04 9.59 -3.02
CA ILE A 146 16.40 9.87 -2.58
C ILE A 146 17.37 9.76 -3.75
N LEU A 147 17.27 8.70 -4.55
CA LEU A 147 18.12 8.51 -5.74
C LEU A 147 17.95 9.65 -6.73
N ALA A 148 16.71 10.05 -7.03
CA ALA A 148 16.42 11.18 -7.92
C ALA A 148 17.02 12.50 -7.40
N THR A 149 16.92 12.75 -6.09
CA THR A 149 17.48 13.94 -5.46
C THR A 149 19.02 13.96 -5.52
N ILE A 150 19.68 12.82 -5.29
CA ILE A 150 21.14 12.68 -5.40
C ILE A 150 21.59 12.96 -6.84
N LEU A 151 20.91 12.38 -7.83
CA LEU A 151 21.24 12.58 -9.24
C LEU A 151 21.08 14.05 -9.67
N LEU A 152 20.00 14.72 -9.23
CA LEU A 152 19.79 16.15 -9.48
C LEU A 152 20.80 17.03 -8.72
N GLY A 153 21.17 16.63 -7.50
CA GLY A 153 22.15 17.35 -6.68
C GLY A 153 23.54 17.45 -7.30
N TRP A 154 23.85 16.52 -8.19
CA TRP A 154 25.11 16.56 -8.96
C TRP A 154 25.16 17.72 -9.97
N PHE A 155 24.00 18.18 -10.44
CA PHE A 155 23.88 19.32 -11.36
C PHE A 155 23.74 20.63 -10.59
N ASP A 156 22.77 20.70 -9.67
CA ASP A 156 22.49 21.89 -8.85
C ASP A 156 21.91 21.47 -7.48
N TRP A 157 22.70 21.65 -6.43
CA TRP A 157 22.30 21.27 -5.07
C TRP A 157 21.14 22.12 -4.51
N LYS A 158 21.01 23.40 -4.92
CA LYS A 158 19.92 24.26 -4.48
C LYS A 158 18.58 23.81 -5.07
N PHE A 159 18.61 23.49 -6.35
CA PHE A 159 17.44 22.96 -7.02
C PHE A 159 17.07 21.56 -6.53
N ALA A 160 18.03 20.70 -6.25
CA ALA A 160 17.79 19.38 -5.65
C ALA A 160 17.11 19.47 -4.29
N LEU A 161 17.45 20.46 -3.44
CA LEU A 161 16.75 20.73 -2.19
C LEU A 161 15.28 21.15 -2.41
N TRP A 162 15.00 21.93 -3.44
CA TRP A 162 13.64 22.31 -3.80
C TRP A 162 12.82 21.06 -4.23
N ILE A 163 13.39 20.24 -5.09
CA ILE A 163 12.76 18.98 -5.53
C ILE A 163 12.57 18.03 -4.35
N LEU A 164 13.56 17.90 -3.46
CA LEU A 164 13.44 17.09 -2.24
C LEU A 164 12.25 17.56 -1.37
N LEU A 165 12.07 18.86 -1.21
CA LEU A 165 10.94 19.41 -0.45
C LEU A 165 9.61 19.00 -1.10
N LEU A 166 9.47 19.13 -2.42
CA LEU A 166 8.26 18.71 -3.14
C LEU A 166 8.02 17.18 -2.99
N LEU A 167 9.08 16.36 -3.07
CA LEU A 167 8.99 14.92 -2.90
C LEU A 167 8.59 14.53 -1.47
N ILE A 168 9.11 15.21 -0.45
CA ILE A 168 8.72 15.00 0.96
C ILE A 168 7.23 15.33 1.15
N VAL A 169 6.77 16.43 0.60
CA VAL A 169 5.34 16.79 0.66
C VAL A 169 4.50 15.69 0.01
N GLN A 170 4.91 15.19 -1.15
CA GLN A 170 4.14 14.21 -1.92
C GLN A 170 4.18 12.79 -1.34
N VAL A 171 5.33 12.35 -0.83
CA VAL A 171 5.52 10.97 -0.33
C VAL A 171 5.15 10.85 1.16
N ILE A 172 5.29 11.92 1.94
CA ILE A 172 5.10 11.87 3.40
C ILE A 172 3.88 12.71 3.84
N LEU A 173 3.86 14.00 3.55
CA LEU A 173 2.85 14.91 4.11
C LEU A 173 1.45 14.63 3.58
N LEU A 174 1.29 14.45 2.27
CA LEU A 174 -0.02 14.17 1.67
C LEU A 174 -0.60 12.80 2.09
N PRO A 175 0.15 11.70 2.03
CA PRO A 175 -0.34 10.42 2.55
C PRO A 175 -0.64 10.46 4.05
N TRP A 176 0.17 11.16 4.85
CA TRP A 176 -0.10 11.37 6.28
C TRP A 176 -1.40 12.12 6.54
N TRP A 177 -1.63 13.21 5.82
CA TRP A 177 -2.89 13.95 5.89
C TRP A 177 -4.08 13.09 5.47
N SER A 178 -3.93 12.33 4.38
CA SER A 178 -4.93 11.37 3.91
C SER A 178 -5.25 10.31 4.98
N TYR A 179 -4.23 9.75 5.65
CA TYR A 179 -4.40 8.80 6.74
C TYR A 179 -5.23 9.37 7.90
N LEU A 180 -4.95 10.61 8.33
CA LEU A 180 -5.68 11.25 9.44
C LEU A 180 -7.16 11.47 9.12
N MET A 181 -7.46 11.83 7.89
CA MET A 181 -8.84 12.02 7.41
C MET A 181 -9.57 10.68 7.25
N GLU A 182 -8.94 9.71 6.61
CA GLU A 182 -9.51 8.40 6.30
C GLU A 182 -9.80 7.59 7.56
N LYS A 183 -8.94 7.68 8.59
CA LYS A 183 -9.14 6.99 9.87
C LYS A 183 -10.50 7.30 10.52
N ARG A 184 -10.96 8.55 10.46
CA ARG A 184 -12.26 8.95 11.01
C ARG A 184 -13.42 8.36 10.19
N HIS A 185 -13.30 8.42 8.87
CA HIS A 185 -14.31 7.90 7.95
C HIS A 185 -14.43 6.38 8.02
N GLN A 186 -13.33 5.64 8.05
CA GLN A 186 -13.34 4.18 8.13
C GLN A 186 -13.98 3.65 9.42
N LEU A 187 -13.70 4.28 10.57
CA LEU A 187 -14.34 3.91 11.83
C LEU A 187 -15.86 4.08 11.78
N GLN A 188 -16.34 5.16 11.16
CA GLN A 188 -17.77 5.42 10.99
C GLN A 188 -18.39 4.45 9.98
N GLN A 189 -17.73 4.21 8.86
CA GLN A 189 -18.15 3.27 7.83
C GLN A 189 -18.26 1.84 8.38
N LYS A 190 -17.29 1.40 9.20
CA LYS A 190 -17.32 0.08 9.84
C LYS A 190 -18.55 -0.08 10.74
N LYS A 191 -18.87 0.93 11.57
CA LYS A 191 -20.06 0.92 12.43
C LYS A 191 -21.35 0.84 11.63
N LEU A 192 -21.47 1.64 10.55
CA LEU A 192 -22.63 1.63 9.66
C LEU A 192 -22.76 0.30 8.92
N SER A 193 -21.65 -0.24 8.42
CA SER A 193 -21.64 -1.54 7.74
C SER A 193 -22.03 -2.68 8.68
N GLN A 194 -21.53 -2.68 9.91
CA GLN A 194 -21.89 -3.68 10.91
C GLN A 194 -23.35 -3.57 11.33
N ALA A 195 -23.86 -2.36 11.57
CA ALA A 195 -25.26 -2.14 11.88
C ALA A 195 -26.19 -2.60 10.74
N ALA A 196 -25.81 -2.28 9.48
CA ALA A 196 -26.56 -2.73 8.29
C ALA A 196 -26.53 -4.26 8.16
N TYR A 197 -25.37 -4.89 8.40
CA TYR A 197 -25.22 -6.35 8.34
C TYR A 197 -26.08 -7.05 9.40
N VAL A 198 -26.01 -6.60 10.67
CA VAL A 198 -26.81 -7.16 11.77
C VAL A 198 -28.30 -6.97 11.49
N GLY A 199 -28.71 -5.75 11.14
CA GLY A 199 -30.14 -5.47 10.85
C GLY A 199 -30.67 -6.28 9.67
N MET A 200 -29.85 -6.51 8.64
CA MET A 200 -30.25 -7.31 7.48
C MET A 200 -30.29 -8.82 7.82
N THR A 201 -29.36 -9.29 8.64
CA THR A 201 -29.34 -10.68 9.13
C THR A 201 -30.55 -10.96 10.00
N ASP A 202 -30.86 -10.10 10.95
CA ASP A 202 -32.03 -10.23 11.83
C ASP A 202 -33.34 -10.18 11.03
N ALA A 203 -33.40 -9.29 10.04
CA ALA A 203 -34.57 -9.19 9.17
C ALA A 203 -34.79 -10.47 8.33
N VAL A 204 -33.70 -11.08 7.82
CA VAL A 204 -33.76 -12.33 7.04
C VAL A 204 -34.08 -13.53 7.93
N LEU A 205 -33.50 -13.61 9.13
CA LEU A 205 -33.77 -14.68 10.08
C LEU A 205 -35.22 -14.61 10.61
N GLY A 206 -35.75 -13.40 10.78
CA GLY A 206 -37.14 -13.15 11.16
C GLY A 206 -38.14 -13.10 9.99
N LEU A 207 -37.76 -13.54 8.77
CA LEU A 207 -38.61 -13.43 7.58
C LEU A 207 -39.99 -14.05 7.74
N SER A 208 -40.07 -15.18 8.42
CA SER A 208 -41.35 -15.83 8.75
C SER A 208 -42.30 -14.93 9.54
N ASP A 209 -41.77 -14.20 10.52
CA ASP A 209 -42.55 -13.31 11.37
C ASP A 209 -43.05 -12.08 10.59
N TRP A 210 -42.24 -11.58 9.67
CA TRP A 210 -42.65 -10.49 8.77
C TRP A 210 -43.77 -10.91 7.82
N VAL A 211 -43.70 -12.13 7.27
CA VAL A 211 -44.73 -12.68 6.37
C VAL A 211 -46.03 -12.98 7.13
N ILE A 212 -45.95 -13.62 8.29
CA ILE A 212 -47.13 -13.94 9.14
C ILE A 212 -47.80 -12.64 9.62
N GLY A 213 -46.97 -11.63 9.96
CA GLY A 213 -47.44 -10.30 10.37
C GLY A 213 -47.98 -9.41 9.25
N GLN A 214 -47.91 -9.84 7.98
CA GLN A 214 -48.29 -9.05 6.81
C GLN A 214 -47.55 -7.70 6.73
N ARG A 215 -46.28 -7.66 7.17
CA ARG A 215 -45.45 -6.44 7.25
C ARG A 215 -44.28 -6.46 6.25
N GLU A 216 -44.52 -6.97 5.04
CA GLU A 216 -43.51 -7.09 4.00
C GLU A 216 -42.92 -5.72 3.56
N GLN A 217 -43.79 -4.69 3.58
CA GLN A 217 -43.37 -3.32 3.24
C GLN A 217 -42.38 -2.74 4.27
N ASP A 218 -42.58 -3.02 5.55
CA ASP A 218 -41.70 -2.58 6.62
C ASP A 218 -40.34 -3.29 6.54
N PHE A 219 -40.37 -4.59 6.20
CA PHE A 219 -39.15 -5.34 5.92
C PHE A 219 -38.32 -4.70 4.78
N LEU A 220 -38.97 -4.43 3.64
CA LEU A 220 -38.33 -3.79 2.51
C LEU A 220 -37.83 -2.38 2.83
N ALA A 221 -38.59 -1.60 3.60
CA ALA A 221 -38.18 -0.28 4.05
C ALA A 221 -36.93 -0.34 4.93
N THR A 222 -36.88 -1.27 5.90
CA THR A 222 -35.74 -1.46 6.79
C THR A 222 -34.46 -1.85 6.00
N ALA A 223 -34.59 -2.84 5.11
CA ALA A 223 -33.48 -3.31 4.29
C ALA A 223 -32.97 -2.24 3.31
N THR A 224 -33.89 -1.51 2.68
CA THR A 224 -33.52 -0.44 1.73
C THR A 224 -32.89 0.75 2.42
N THR A 225 -33.37 1.15 3.59
CA THR A 225 -32.79 2.29 4.36
C THR A 225 -31.36 1.98 4.78
N ALA A 226 -31.10 0.80 5.37
CA ALA A 226 -29.75 0.39 5.74
C ALA A 226 -28.79 0.34 4.55
N ALA A 227 -29.26 -0.18 3.40
CA ALA A 227 -28.47 -0.21 2.16
C ALA A 227 -28.21 1.20 1.59
N GLN A 228 -29.19 2.10 1.67
CA GLN A 228 -29.05 3.50 1.22
C GLN A 228 -28.05 4.27 2.07
N ASP A 229 -28.12 4.15 3.40
CA ASP A 229 -27.18 4.80 4.32
C ASP A 229 -25.72 4.35 4.05
N LEU A 230 -25.52 3.05 3.89
CA LEU A 230 -24.22 2.50 3.52
C LEU A 230 -23.74 2.98 2.16
N ALA A 231 -24.65 3.04 1.17
CA ALA A 231 -24.31 3.52 -0.19
C ALA A 231 -23.97 5.02 -0.19
N GLN A 232 -24.68 5.81 0.63
CA GLN A 232 -24.40 7.26 0.76
C GLN A 232 -23.03 7.50 1.40
N ASP A 233 -22.71 6.77 2.48
CA ASP A 233 -21.40 6.88 3.13
C ASP A 233 -20.26 6.44 2.19
N LYS A 234 -20.42 5.34 1.44
CA LYS A 234 -19.47 4.92 0.40
C LYS A 234 -19.29 5.96 -0.70
N ARG A 235 -20.36 6.64 -1.12
CA ARG A 235 -20.27 7.74 -2.10
C ARG A 235 -19.48 8.92 -1.56
N ARG A 236 -19.65 9.27 -0.29
CA ARG A 236 -18.92 10.34 0.38
C ARG A 236 -17.42 10.01 0.49
N SER A 237 -17.08 8.80 0.92
CA SER A 237 -15.70 8.32 0.98
C SER A 237 -15.04 8.33 -0.40
N ARG A 238 -15.74 7.85 -1.44
CA ARG A 238 -15.26 7.88 -2.82
C ARG A 238 -15.01 9.32 -3.31
N ARG A 239 -15.90 10.26 -3.00
CA ARG A 239 -15.72 11.68 -3.38
C ARG A 239 -14.49 12.29 -2.70
N PHE A 240 -14.24 11.93 -1.45
CA PHE A 240 -13.02 12.32 -0.75
C PHE A 240 -11.77 11.73 -1.43
N GLY A 241 -11.81 10.45 -1.80
CA GLY A 241 -10.73 9.79 -2.56
C GLY A 241 -10.42 10.52 -3.87
N PHE A 242 -11.43 10.88 -4.66
CA PHE A 242 -11.24 11.67 -5.88
C PHE A 242 -10.63 13.06 -5.63
N SER A 243 -11.06 13.75 -4.57
CA SER A 243 -10.47 15.04 -4.21
C SER A 243 -8.99 14.90 -3.81
N ARG A 244 -8.66 13.88 -3.05
CA ARG A 244 -7.27 13.54 -2.68
C ARG A 244 -6.42 13.28 -3.92
N ASP A 245 -6.90 12.43 -4.82
CA ASP A 245 -6.17 12.05 -6.04
C ASP A 245 -5.98 13.26 -6.97
N PHE A 246 -6.96 14.16 -7.04
CA PHE A 246 -6.84 15.43 -7.76
C PHE A 246 -5.71 16.30 -7.18
N TRP A 247 -5.65 16.48 -5.86
CA TRP A 247 -4.60 17.27 -5.24
C TRP A 247 -3.21 16.64 -5.37
N LEU A 248 -3.13 15.31 -5.33
CA LEU A 248 -1.89 14.58 -5.63
C LEU A 248 -1.39 14.85 -7.05
N GLN A 249 -2.29 14.80 -8.04
CA GLN A 249 -1.93 15.07 -9.42
C GLN A 249 -1.58 16.55 -9.64
N ALA A 250 -2.31 17.47 -9.02
CA ALA A 250 -2.02 18.90 -9.09
C ALA A 250 -0.64 19.23 -8.50
N LEU A 251 -0.29 18.62 -7.36
CA LEU A 251 1.03 18.80 -6.77
C LEU A 251 2.12 18.13 -7.61
N PHE A 252 1.84 16.94 -8.16
CA PHE A 252 2.77 16.26 -9.05
C PHE A 252 3.14 17.12 -10.26
N LEU A 253 2.20 17.89 -10.80
CA LEU A 253 2.44 18.80 -11.93
C LEU A 253 3.50 19.86 -11.63
N LEU A 254 3.70 20.23 -10.37
CA LEU A 254 4.74 21.19 -9.99
C LEU A 254 6.15 20.63 -10.22
N LEU A 255 6.35 19.30 -10.21
CA LEU A 255 7.66 18.68 -10.46
C LEU A 255 8.14 18.93 -11.90
N PRO A 256 7.41 18.51 -12.96
CA PRO A 256 7.85 18.78 -14.33
C PRO A 256 7.86 20.27 -14.65
N LEU A 257 6.98 21.10 -14.10
CA LEU A 257 7.01 22.54 -14.29
C LEU A 257 8.26 23.17 -13.66
N SER A 258 8.63 22.78 -12.44
CA SER A 258 9.84 23.29 -11.80
C SER A 258 11.11 22.87 -12.55
N LEU A 259 11.14 21.65 -13.09
CA LEU A 259 12.23 21.18 -13.94
C LEU A 259 12.33 21.97 -15.25
N LEU A 260 11.20 22.27 -15.87
CA LEU A 260 11.16 23.08 -17.10
C LEU A 260 11.68 24.50 -16.84
N VAL A 261 11.27 25.14 -15.75
CA VAL A 261 11.76 26.47 -15.38
C VAL A 261 13.25 26.41 -15.04
N TRP A 262 13.67 25.41 -14.27
CA TRP A 262 15.08 25.27 -13.90
C TRP A 262 15.97 25.04 -15.11
N THR A 263 15.61 24.15 -16.04
CA THR A 263 16.38 23.90 -17.25
C THR A 263 16.51 25.17 -18.10
N ASN A 264 15.44 25.98 -18.19
CA ASN A 264 15.48 27.23 -18.93
C ASN A 264 16.39 28.29 -18.25
N LEU A 265 16.40 28.39 -16.92
CA LEU A 265 17.21 29.34 -16.17
C LEU A 265 18.70 28.93 -16.10
N TYR A 266 18.96 27.67 -15.90
CA TYR A 266 20.32 27.15 -15.69
C TYR A 266 21.14 27.13 -16.99
N TRP A 267 20.48 26.92 -18.13
CA TRP A 267 21.14 26.75 -19.42
C TRP A 267 20.79 27.84 -20.45
N THR A 268 20.48 29.03 -20.01
CA THR A 268 20.24 30.17 -20.88
C THR A 268 21.48 30.43 -21.77
N GLY A 269 21.31 30.33 -23.11
CA GLY A 269 22.27 30.76 -24.10
C GLY A 269 23.04 29.68 -24.85
N SER A 270 22.80 28.39 -24.61
CA SER A 270 23.51 27.33 -25.35
C SER A 270 22.46 26.44 -26.07
N GLN A 271 22.51 26.49 -27.43
CA GLN A 271 21.68 25.59 -28.27
C GLN A 271 21.91 24.09 -27.98
N ALA A 272 23.12 23.73 -27.53
CA ALA A 272 23.47 22.35 -27.17
C ALA A 272 22.63 21.83 -25.98
N LEU A 273 22.15 22.70 -25.13
CA LEU A 273 21.46 22.36 -23.87
C LEU A 273 19.94 22.31 -24.02
N ALA A 274 19.38 22.93 -25.06
CA ALA A 274 17.98 22.74 -25.43
C ALA A 274 17.62 21.26 -25.65
N ASN A 275 18.64 20.45 -26.02
CA ASN A 275 18.49 19.00 -26.22
C ASN A 275 18.26 18.19 -24.95
N TRP A 276 18.30 18.80 -23.76
CA TRP A 276 18.16 18.10 -22.48
C TRP A 276 16.85 18.41 -21.74
N VAL A 277 16.09 19.40 -22.24
CA VAL A 277 14.84 19.84 -21.55
C VAL A 277 13.82 18.70 -21.48
N GLY A 278 13.56 18.05 -22.62
CA GLY A 278 12.64 16.92 -22.68
C GLY A 278 13.13 15.74 -21.84
N ALA A 279 14.44 15.48 -21.81
CA ALA A 279 15.02 14.43 -20.99
C ALA A 279 14.73 14.64 -19.50
N PHE A 280 14.98 15.84 -18.96
CA PHE A 280 14.74 16.15 -17.55
C PHE A 280 13.27 16.22 -17.21
N VAL A 281 12.41 16.71 -18.09
CA VAL A 281 10.96 16.79 -17.84
C VAL A 281 10.32 15.40 -17.88
N LEU A 282 10.68 14.56 -18.86
CA LEU A 282 10.05 13.26 -19.02
C LEU A 282 10.47 12.24 -17.95
N VAL A 283 11.68 12.36 -17.38
CA VAL A 283 12.19 11.42 -16.36
C VAL A 283 11.31 11.35 -15.10
N VAL A 284 10.53 12.40 -14.83
CA VAL A 284 9.68 12.49 -13.62
C VAL A 284 8.39 11.66 -13.75
N PHE A 285 7.87 11.45 -14.96
CA PHE A 285 6.57 10.80 -15.14
C PHE A 285 6.46 9.39 -14.51
N PRO A 286 7.46 8.52 -14.56
CA PRO A 286 7.41 7.24 -13.86
C PRO A 286 7.23 7.36 -12.34
N LEU A 287 7.66 8.46 -11.70
CA LEU A 287 7.48 8.71 -10.27
C LEU A 287 6.01 8.84 -9.88
N ASN A 288 5.17 9.38 -10.79
CA ASN A 288 3.74 9.53 -10.52
C ASN A 288 3.05 8.20 -10.19
N GLN A 289 3.41 7.14 -10.92
CA GLN A 289 2.87 5.81 -10.68
C GLN A 289 3.22 5.31 -9.26
N THR A 290 4.43 5.57 -8.80
CA THR A 290 4.92 5.19 -7.47
C THR A 290 4.17 5.97 -6.38
N PHE A 291 3.99 7.27 -6.54
CA PHE A 291 3.33 8.13 -5.54
C PHE A 291 1.84 7.81 -5.39
N ASN A 292 1.16 7.50 -6.48
CA ASN A 292 -0.23 7.04 -6.43
C ASN A 292 -0.36 5.73 -5.63
N GLY A 293 0.56 4.79 -5.82
CA GLY A 293 0.62 3.55 -5.03
C GLY A 293 0.80 3.79 -3.53
N VAL A 294 1.68 4.72 -3.15
CA VAL A 294 1.89 5.11 -1.74
C VAL A 294 0.62 5.68 -1.14
N SER A 295 -0.02 6.63 -1.82
CA SER A 295 -1.23 7.29 -1.31
C SER A 295 -2.39 6.31 -1.10
N GLN A 296 -2.58 5.37 -2.03
CA GLN A 296 -3.58 4.32 -1.90
C GLN A 296 -3.27 3.37 -0.74
N GLY A 297 -2.03 2.89 -0.64
CA GLY A 297 -1.60 2.00 0.44
C GLY A 297 -1.73 2.61 1.82
N VAL A 298 -1.37 3.89 1.97
CA VAL A 298 -1.47 4.60 3.25
C VAL A 298 -2.93 4.86 3.65
N SER A 299 -3.84 5.08 2.70
CA SER A 299 -5.27 5.24 3.00
C SER A 299 -5.92 3.98 3.56
N GLU A 300 -5.41 2.79 3.24
CA GLU A 300 -5.89 1.50 3.76
C GLU A 300 -5.27 1.12 5.14
N LEU A 301 -4.24 1.85 5.61
CA LEU A 301 -3.56 1.56 6.89
C LEU A 301 -4.48 1.46 8.13
N PRO A 302 -5.56 2.26 8.28
CA PRO A 302 -6.44 2.10 9.43
C PRO A 302 -7.10 0.70 9.49
N GLY A 303 -7.51 0.16 8.33
CA GLY A 303 -8.05 -1.21 8.23
C GLY A 303 -7.02 -2.27 8.60
N TYR A 304 -5.80 -2.14 8.12
CA TYR A 304 -4.70 -3.06 8.47
C TYR A 304 -4.35 -3.03 9.96
N ASN A 305 -4.41 -1.84 10.59
CA ASN A 305 -4.17 -1.71 12.03
C ASN A 305 -5.24 -2.42 12.86
N ASP A 306 -6.47 -2.42 12.40
CA ASP A 306 -7.58 -3.13 13.02
C ASP A 306 -7.33 -4.66 13.00
N SER A 307 -6.97 -5.22 11.85
CA SER A 307 -6.60 -6.64 11.71
C SER A 307 -5.42 -7.05 12.60
N ILE A 308 -4.41 -6.16 12.75
CA ILE A 308 -3.29 -6.40 13.69
C ILE A 308 -3.78 -6.40 15.14
N GLN A 309 -4.69 -5.52 15.51
CA GLN A 309 -5.25 -5.49 16.86
C GLN A 309 -6.08 -6.75 17.16
N HIS A 310 -6.87 -7.23 16.19
CA HIS A 310 -7.60 -8.49 16.32
C HIS A 310 -6.66 -9.68 16.53
N LEU A 311 -5.55 -9.76 15.77
CA LEU A 311 -4.54 -10.79 15.97
C LEU A 311 -3.83 -10.70 17.32
N ASN A 312 -3.58 -9.48 17.80
CA ASN A 312 -2.95 -9.28 19.11
C ASN A 312 -3.91 -9.61 20.28
N SER A 313 -5.22 -9.49 20.09
CA SER A 313 -6.20 -9.89 21.13
C SER A 313 -6.26 -11.39 21.34
N LEU A 314 -5.80 -12.19 20.36
CA LEU A 314 -5.65 -13.64 20.47
C LEU A 314 -4.27 -14.08 20.97
N ALA A 315 -3.33 -13.12 21.23
CA ALA A 315 -2.06 -13.48 21.80
C ALA A 315 -2.30 -14.24 23.13
N PRO A 316 -1.66 -15.40 23.33
CA PRO A 316 -1.86 -16.16 24.55
C PRO A 316 -1.52 -15.24 25.72
N VAL A 317 -2.50 -14.98 26.58
CA VAL A 317 -2.20 -14.52 27.92
C VAL A 317 -1.25 -15.57 28.46
N GLU A 318 0.00 -15.18 28.81
CA GLU A 318 0.92 -16.05 29.51
C GLU A 318 0.20 -16.53 30.78
N ARG A 319 -0.58 -17.60 30.64
CA ARG A 319 -1.10 -18.31 31.79
C ARG A 319 0.14 -18.97 32.39
N GLN A 320 0.62 -18.41 33.47
CA GLN A 320 1.42 -19.13 34.42
C GLN A 320 0.56 -20.34 34.82
N LEU A 321 0.75 -21.45 34.14
CA LEU A 321 0.28 -22.73 34.63
C LEU A 321 0.78 -22.83 36.08
N PRO A 322 -0.10 -23.08 37.06
CA PRO A 322 0.39 -23.28 38.42
C PRO A 322 1.48 -24.37 38.39
N ALA A 323 2.65 -24.03 38.91
CA ALA A 323 3.86 -24.81 38.79
C ALA A 323 3.77 -26.25 39.38
N GLN A 324 2.62 -26.62 39.90
CA GLN A 324 2.35 -27.96 40.38
C GLN A 324 0.83 -28.28 40.18
N LEU A 325 0.57 -29.12 39.21
CA LEU A 325 -0.68 -29.88 39.25
C LEU A 325 -0.70 -30.69 40.57
N PRO A 326 -1.79 -30.64 41.35
CA PRO A 326 -1.87 -31.51 42.52
C PRO A 326 -1.66 -32.95 42.06
N ALA A 327 -0.79 -33.69 42.78
CA ALA A 327 -0.54 -35.10 42.51
C ALA A 327 -1.89 -35.85 42.46
N PRO A 328 -2.11 -36.76 41.48
CA PRO A 328 -3.33 -37.51 41.39
C PRO A 328 -3.55 -38.21 42.72
N ALA A 329 -4.76 -38.01 43.30
CA ALA A 329 -5.12 -38.71 44.50
C ALA A 329 -4.96 -40.22 44.29
N THR A 330 -4.14 -40.86 45.05
CA THR A 330 -4.02 -42.31 45.07
C THR A 330 -5.40 -42.87 45.47
N VAL A 331 -6.07 -43.52 44.54
CA VAL A 331 -7.23 -44.32 44.81
C VAL A 331 -6.73 -45.49 45.63
N THR A 332 -6.92 -45.47 46.92
CA THR A 332 -6.78 -46.66 47.76
C THR A 332 -8.04 -47.49 47.62
N ASP A 333 -7.86 -48.72 47.11
CA ASP A 333 -8.86 -49.78 47.10
C ASP A 333 -9.37 -50.12 48.51
#